data_d47d26f5bfa32980f2d6521e633c5434
#
_entry.id   d47d26f5bfa32980f2d6521e633c5434
#
_cell.length_a   1.000
_cell.length_b   1.000
_cell.length_c   1.000
_cell.angle_alpha   90.00
_cell.angle_beta   90.00
_cell.angle_gamma   90.00
#
_symmetry.space_group_name_H-M   'P 1'
#
loop_
_entity.id
_entity.type
_entity.pdbx_description
1 polymer ?
#
loop_
_entity_poly.entity_id
_entity_poly.type
_entity_poly.pdbx_seq_one_letter_code
_entity_poly.pdbx_strand_id
1 'polypeptide(L)'
;MVDVVSSDWLADRLGDVRVVDVRDGWEFDGIGHLPSAVSIPFDRFRSADGDVGMLPGRDAWTDLLSGAGVAADDDVVAYDDTHGVFAARFLVTALLYGHDPDKLHLLDGDFSAWNRERETTTEATEVEGTVYEITEPAETPLVDFEAVEAALDDSETVIVDTRDPAEYEEGHLPGAVNLDWRELVDDETRGLKPRDELDSILEAAGVTPDRRVVLYCNTARRISHTYVVLSHLGYDDVAFYEGSLTEWEARDGAVVED
;
A
#
# COMPACT_ATOMS: atom_id res chain seq x y z
N MET A 1 2.53 -13.64 -1.07
CA MET A 1 1.35 -12.72 -0.99
C MET A 1 1.66 -11.69 0.08
N VAL A 2 1.46 -10.38 -0.19
CA VAL A 2 1.68 -9.35 0.85
C VAL A 2 0.77 -9.62 2.04
N ASP A 3 1.32 -9.65 3.26
CA ASP A 3 0.60 -10.03 4.47
C ASP A 3 0.50 -8.87 5.46
N VAL A 4 -0.42 -8.96 6.42
CA VAL A 4 -0.58 -8.02 7.53
C VAL A 4 -0.22 -8.73 8.81
N VAL A 5 0.74 -8.17 9.56
CA VAL A 5 1.33 -8.82 10.74
C VAL A 5 1.09 -8.02 12.01
N SER A 6 0.81 -8.70 13.11
CA SER A 6 0.58 -8.07 14.39
C SER A 6 1.84 -7.49 15.03
N SER A 7 1.66 -6.55 15.96
CA SER A 7 2.76 -6.01 16.78
C SER A 7 3.48 -7.10 17.59
N ASP A 8 2.78 -8.15 18.03
CA ASP A 8 3.39 -9.30 18.71
C ASP A 8 4.30 -10.10 17.76
N TRP A 9 3.81 -10.37 16.54
CA TRP A 9 4.59 -11.07 15.52
C TRP A 9 5.90 -10.33 15.20
N LEU A 10 5.82 -8.99 15.05
CA LEU A 10 6.99 -8.16 14.79
C LEU A 10 7.94 -8.10 15.98
N ALA A 11 7.41 -7.95 17.21
CA ALA A 11 8.24 -7.90 18.42
C ALA A 11 9.11 -9.15 18.61
N ASP A 12 8.56 -10.31 18.27
CA ASP A 12 9.29 -11.59 18.33
C ASP A 12 10.38 -11.73 17.25
N ARG A 13 10.38 -10.85 16.24
CA ARG A 13 11.27 -10.91 15.06
C ARG A 13 12.11 -9.66 14.85
N LEU A 14 12.10 -8.73 15.80
CA LEU A 14 13.00 -7.56 15.74
C LEU A 14 14.46 -8.02 15.63
N GLY A 15 15.13 -7.56 14.57
CA GLY A 15 16.50 -7.97 14.23
C GLY A 15 16.61 -9.12 13.22
N ASP A 16 15.54 -9.89 13.00
CA ASP A 16 15.48 -10.93 11.96
C ASP A 16 14.83 -10.41 10.67
N VAL A 17 14.03 -9.34 10.77
CA VAL A 17 13.35 -8.69 9.65
C VAL A 17 13.85 -7.26 9.47
N ARG A 18 13.71 -6.70 8.27
CA ARG A 18 13.97 -5.29 8.00
C ARG A 18 12.74 -4.46 8.29
N VAL A 19 12.80 -3.62 9.31
CA VAL A 19 11.70 -2.71 9.67
C VAL A 19 11.88 -1.37 8.97
N VAL A 20 10.87 -0.92 8.24
CA VAL A 20 10.90 0.32 7.45
C VAL A 20 9.85 1.30 7.97
N ASP A 21 10.32 2.47 8.41
CA ASP A 21 9.48 3.61 8.79
C ASP A 21 9.33 4.54 7.58
N VAL A 22 8.10 4.72 7.10
CA VAL A 22 7.83 5.58 5.95
C VAL A 22 7.28 6.96 6.33
N ARG A 23 7.25 7.29 7.62
CA ARG A 23 6.90 8.63 8.12
C ARG A 23 7.96 9.67 7.73
N ASP A 24 7.68 10.92 8.01
CA ASP A 24 8.67 11.98 7.80
C ASP A 24 9.92 11.78 8.66
N GLY A 25 11.10 12.15 8.13
CA GLY A 25 12.37 12.00 8.86
C GLY A 25 12.40 12.71 10.21
N TRP A 26 11.70 13.84 10.33
CA TRP A 26 11.61 14.56 11.62
C TRP A 26 10.79 13.79 12.69
N GLU A 27 9.83 12.98 12.28
CA GLU A 27 9.08 12.09 13.18
C GLU A 27 9.96 10.94 13.63
N PHE A 28 10.68 10.33 12.69
CA PHE A 28 11.65 9.29 12.99
C PHE A 28 12.71 9.74 14.01
N ASP A 29 13.36 10.87 13.77
CA ASP A 29 14.44 11.40 14.60
C ASP A 29 13.94 12.04 15.90
N GLY A 30 12.80 12.74 15.86
CA GLY A 30 12.35 13.62 16.94
C GLY A 30 11.26 13.03 17.83
N ILE A 31 10.35 12.23 17.28
CA ILE A 31 9.31 11.54 18.06
C ILE A 31 9.83 10.15 18.51
N GLY A 32 10.57 9.50 17.63
CA GLY A 32 11.08 8.15 17.80
C GLY A 32 10.50 7.17 16.78
N HIS A 33 11.04 5.97 16.77
CA HIS A 33 10.72 4.92 15.83
C HIS A 33 10.77 3.54 16.50
N LEU A 34 10.28 2.50 15.82
CA LEU A 34 10.39 1.12 16.29
C LEU A 34 11.87 0.71 16.36
N PRO A 35 12.27 -0.11 17.34
CA PRO A 35 13.63 -0.62 17.41
C PRO A 35 14.05 -1.28 16.10
N SER A 36 15.31 -1.09 15.68
CA SER A 36 15.89 -1.56 14.41
C SER A 36 15.28 -0.99 13.11
N ALA A 37 14.33 -0.07 13.19
CA ALA A 37 13.75 0.54 12.00
C ALA A 37 14.76 1.42 11.24
N VAL A 38 14.63 1.43 9.91
CA VAL A 38 15.31 2.36 9.01
C VAL A 38 14.30 3.35 8.45
N SER A 39 14.73 4.60 8.24
CA SER A 39 13.85 5.65 7.71
C SER A 39 13.88 5.69 6.18
N ILE A 40 12.72 5.48 5.58
CA ILE A 40 12.49 5.65 4.14
C ILE A 40 11.22 6.52 3.96
N PRO A 41 11.31 7.85 4.12
CA PRO A 41 10.15 8.72 4.04
C PRO A 41 9.39 8.59 2.73
N PHE A 42 8.07 8.66 2.81
CA PHE A 42 7.15 8.51 1.67
C PHE A 42 7.55 9.38 0.46
N ASP A 43 7.98 10.62 0.69
CA ASP A 43 8.39 11.54 -0.37
C ASP A 43 9.63 11.07 -1.18
N ARG A 44 10.37 10.08 -0.66
CA ARG A 44 11.57 9.54 -1.31
C ARG A 44 11.28 8.44 -2.34
N PHE A 45 10.10 7.80 -2.27
CA PHE A 45 9.73 6.71 -3.17
C PHE A 45 8.46 7.01 -3.98
N ARG A 46 8.23 8.26 -4.30
CA ARG A 46 7.27 8.69 -5.30
C ARG A 46 7.96 9.51 -6.38
N SER A 47 7.38 9.59 -7.58
CA SER A 47 7.98 10.35 -8.67
C SER A 47 8.15 11.83 -8.29
N ALA A 48 9.34 12.37 -8.58
CA ALA A 48 9.66 13.78 -8.40
C ALA A 48 9.34 14.63 -9.65
N ASP A 49 9.13 14.01 -10.81
CA ASP A 49 9.02 14.67 -12.11
C ASP A 49 7.58 14.74 -12.64
N GLY A 50 6.73 15.47 -11.91
CA GLY A 50 5.42 15.93 -12.43
C GLY A 50 4.23 15.01 -12.18
N ASP A 51 4.37 13.70 -12.24
CA ASP A 51 3.28 12.75 -11.96
C ASP A 51 3.31 12.35 -10.48
N VAL A 52 2.84 13.25 -9.65
CA VAL A 52 2.85 13.08 -8.18
C VAL A 52 2.12 11.82 -7.78
N GLY A 53 2.81 10.93 -7.09
CA GLY A 53 2.27 9.67 -6.58
C GLY A 53 2.56 8.44 -7.43
N MET A 54 3.19 8.60 -8.61
CA MET A 54 3.62 7.50 -9.46
C MET A 54 4.90 6.82 -8.93
N LEU A 55 5.27 5.71 -9.56
CA LEU A 55 6.47 4.95 -9.19
C LEU A 55 7.75 5.81 -9.33
N PRO A 56 8.73 5.69 -8.41
CA PRO A 56 9.90 6.58 -8.36
C PRO A 56 10.90 6.36 -9.51
N GLY A 57 10.76 5.28 -10.28
CA GLY A 57 11.75 4.82 -11.23
C GLY A 57 12.77 3.86 -10.61
N ARG A 58 13.32 2.96 -11.46
CA ARG A 58 14.14 1.82 -11.00
C ARG A 58 15.41 2.26 -10.30
N ASP A 59 16.15 3.22 -10.86
CA ASP A 59 17.43 3.67 -10.30
C ASP A 59 17.22 4.32 -8.93
N ALA A 60 16.23 5.21 -8.82
CA ALA A 60 15.90 5.87 -7.56
C ALA A 60 15.48 4.86 -6.48
N TRP A 61 14.70 3.85 -6.84
CA TRP A 61 14.29 2.78 -5.93
C TRP A 61 15.47 1.94 -5.46
N THR A 62 16.33 1.49 -6.40
CA THR A 62 17.55 0.72 -6.09
C THR A 62 18.46 1.48 -5.14
N ASP A 63 18.75 2.76 -5.43
CA ASP A 63 19.62 3.60 -4.60
C ASP A 63 19.03 3.80 -3.19
N LEU A 64 17.71 3.99 -3.12
CA LEU A 64 17.01 4.22 -1.86
C LEU A 64 17.08 2.99 -0.93
N LEU A 65 16.73 1.80 -1.44
CA LEU A 65 16.74 0.58 -0.67
C LEU A 65 18.16 0.13 -0.32
N SER A 66 19.09 0.22 -1.28
CA SER A 66 20.51 -0.10 -1.03
C SER A 66 21.10 0.79 0.07
N GLY A 67 20.80 2.09 0.03
CA GLY A 67 21.26 3.06 1.05
C GLY A 67 20.64 2.82 2.44
N ALA A 68 19.43 2.29 2.49
CA ALA A 68 18.74 1.91 3.72
C ALA A 68 19.13 0.51 4.25
N GLY A 69 20.05 -0.19 3.55
CA GLY A 69 20.48 -1.52 3.92
C GLY A 69 19.41 -2.60 3.74
N VAL A 70 18.43 -2.38 2.85
CA VAL A 70 17.42 -3.38 2.46
C VAL A 70 17.96 -4.19 1.29
N ALA A 71 17.93 -5.50 1.39
CA ALA A 71 18.26 -6.42 0.31
C ALA A 71 16.99 -6.99 -0.35
N ALA A 72 17.10 -7.46 -1.60
CA ALA A 72 15.95 -7.99 -2.35
C ALA A 72 15.40 -9.31 -1.79
N ASP A 73 16.14 -9.95 -0.88
CA ASP A 73 15.75 -11.19 -0.22
C ASP A 73 15.43 -11.00 1.29
N ASP A 74 15.40 -9.78 1.80
CA ASP A 74 14.98 -9.50 3.17
C ASP A 74 13.47 -9.73 3.36
N ASP A 75 13.08 -10.19 4.54
CA ASP A 75 11.73 -10.03 5.05
C ASP A 75 11.56 -8.58 5.51
N VAL A 76 10.60 -7.87 4.94
CA VAL A 76 10.40 -6.43 5.17
C VAL A 76 9.07 -6.17 5.85
N VAL A 77 9.10 -5.45 6.97
CA VAL A 77 7.90 -4.93 7.63
C VAL A 77 7.88 -3.41 7.49
N ALA A 78 6.85 -2.86 6.86
CA ALA A 78 6.68 -1.42 6.75
C ALA A 78 5.58 -0.91 7.68
N TYR A 79 5.77 0.30 8.21
CA TYR A 79 4.77 1.01 9.00
C TYR A 79 4.79 2.51 8.76
N ASP A 80 3.69 3.16 9.07
CA ASP A 80 3.53 4.61 9.10
C ASP A 80 2.86 5.08 10.42
N ASP A 81 2.19 6.22 10.43
CA ASP A 81 1.29 6.67 11.51
C ASP A 81 -0.05 7.16 10.95
N THR A 82 -0.49 6.53 9.84
CA THR A 82 -1.73 6.85 9.14
C THR A 82 -2.42 5.55 8.70
N HIS A 83 -2.64 4.64 9.65
CA HIS A 83 -3.32 3.36 9.45
C HIS A 83 -2.73 2.48 8.33
N GLY A 84 -1.44 2.61 8.04
CA GLY A 84 -0.75 1.77 7.07
C GLY A 84 -0.87 2.21 5.60
N VAL A 85 -1.54 3.32 5.28
CA VAL A 85 -1.80 3.73 3.88
C VAL A 85 -0.52 4.10 3.11
N PHE A 86 0.46 4.70 3.77
CA PHE A 86 1.76 5.03 3.17
C PHE A 86 2.70 3.83 3.16
N ALA A 87 2.65 3.03 4.23
CA ALA A 87 3.41 1.78 4.33
C ALA A 87 2.95 0.76 3.27
N ALA A 88 1.65 0.63 3.04
CA ALA A 88 1.11 -0.20 1.97
C ALA A 88 1.62 0.28 0.59
N ARG A 89 1.72 1.60 0.35
CA ARG A 89 2.30 2.12 -0.90
C ARG A 89 3.76 1.71 -1.07
N PHE A 90 4.55 1.73 0.01
CA PHE A 90 5.93 1.25 -0.03
C PHE A 90 5.98 -0.23 -0.41
N LEU A 91 5.18 -1.08 0.25
CA LEU A 91 5.15 -2.53 0.00
C LEU A 91 4.69 -2.86 -1.43
N VAL A 92 3.64 -2.18 -1.93
CA VAL A 92 3.19 -2.37 -3.31
C VAL A 92 4.27 -1.90 -4.30
N THR A 93 4.99 -0.80 -4.01
CA THR A 93 6.12 -0.38 -4.85
C THR A 93 7.22 -1.45 -4.87
N ALA A 94 7.56 -2.05 -3.74
CA ALA A 94 8.52 -3.15 -3.66
C ALA A 94 8.05 -4.37 -4.47
N LEU A 95 6.78 -4.76 -4.34
CA LEU A 95 6.15 -5.83 -5.14
C LEU A 95 6.29 -5.57 -6.64
N LEU A 96 5.96 -4.35 -7.08
CA LEU A 96 6.01 -3.96 -8.49
C LEU A 96 7.44 -3.93 -9.07
N TYR A 97 8.44 -3.79 -8.20
CA TYR A 97 9.86 -3.91 -8.55
C TYR A 97 10.45 -5.31 -8.28
N GLY A 98 9.59 -6.30 -8.03
CA GLY A 98 9.95 -7.71 -8.00
C GLY A 98 10.49 -8.22 -6.67
N HIS A 99 10.25 -7.51 -5.57
CA HIS A 99 10.44 -8.10 -4.24
C HIS A 99 9.44 -9.23 -4.03
N ASP A 100 9.88 -10.32 -3.42
CA ASP A 100 9.04 -11.48 -3.15
C ASP A 100 7.83 -11.08 -2.28
N PRO A 101 6.59 -11.20 -2.76
CA PRO A 101 5.40 -10.82 -1.99
C PRO A 101 5.24 -11.56 -0.67
N ASP A 102 5.79 -12.77 -0.52
CA ASP A 102 5.73 -13.53 0.73
C ASP A 102 6.67 -12.99 1.81
N LYS A 103 7.52 -12.03 1.44
CA LYS A 103 8.47 -11.32 2.31
C LYS A 103 8.08 -9.87 2.60
N LEU A 104 6.89 -9.47 2.16
CA LEU A 104 6.39 -8.11 2.34
C LEU A 104 5.26 -8.11 3.37
N HIS A 105 5.41 -7.33 4.43
CA HIS A 105 4.48 -7.30 5.55
C HIS A 105 4.10 -5.87 5.92
N LEU A 106 2.80 -5.62 6.08
CA LEU A 106 2.28 -4.40 6.67
C LEU A 106 2.12 -4.60 8.18
N LEU A 107 2.62 -3.68 8.99
CA LEU A 107 2.34 -3.70 10.43
C LEU A 107 0.87 -3.35 10.67
N ASP A 108 0.15 -4.25 11.34
CA ASP A 108 -1.22 -4.00 11.82
C ASP A 108 -1.17 -3.03 13.01
N GLY A 109 -1.78 -1.86 12.84
CA GLY A 109 -1.84 -0.81 13.88
C GLY A 109 -0.64 0.11 13.86
N ASP A 110 -0.15 0.73 13.02
CA ASP A 110 0.82 1.82 12.85
C ASP A 110 1.75 2.17 14.07
N PHE A 111 2.53 3.26 13.94
CA PHE A 111 3.44 3.72 14.99
C PHE A 111 2.73 4.08 16.30
N SER A 112 1.62 4.81 16.22
CA SER A 112 0.90 5.23 17.42
C SER A 112 0.30 4.06 18.19
N ALA A 113 -0.14 3.00 17.51
CA ALA A 113 -0.60 1.78 18.15
C ALA A 113 0.57 1.06 18.86
N TRP A 114 1.71 0.90 18.17
CA TRP A 114 2.91 0.31 18.76
C TRP A 114 3.36 1.07 20.01
N ASN A 115 3.45 2.40 19.93
CA ASN A 115 3.96 3.26 21.00
C ASN A 115 3.07 3.28 22.27
N ARG A 116 1.81 2.81 22.18
CA ARG A 116 0.93 2.67 23.37
C ARG A 116 1.35 1.50 24.26
N GLU A 117 1.95 0.48 23.71
CA GLU A 117 2.16 -0.80 24.37
C GLU A 117 3.62 -1.24 24.43
N ARG A 118 4.49 -0.62 23.62
CA ARG A 118 5.87 -1.07 23.40
C ARG A 118 6.85 0.09 23.43
N GLU A 119 8.10 -0.24 23.64
CA GLU A 119 9.21 0.72 23.62
C GLU A 119 9.51 1.19 22.20
N THR A 120 9.84 2.47 22.08
CA THR A 120 10.38 3.12 20.89
C THR A 120 11.76 3.67 21.19
N THR A 121 12.51 4.03 20.16
CA THR A 121 13.85 4.60 20.30
C THR A 121 14.04 5.81 19.40
N THR A 122 15.01 6.67 19.72
CA THR A 122 15.53 7.71 18.85
C THR A 122 16.99 7.45 18.45
N GLU A 123 17.52 6.28 18.85
CA GLU A 123 18.87 5.88 18.48
C GLU A 123 18.86 5.39 17.03
N ALA A 124 19.70 6.01 16.18
CA ALA A 124 19.80 5.64 14.78
C ALA A 124 20.20 4.15 14.62
N THR A 125 19.50 3.43 13.77
CA THR A 125 19.87 2.09 13.39
C THR A 125 21.10 2.13 12.49
N GLU A 126 22.21 1.54 12.94
CA GLU A 126 23.38 1.38 12.08
C GLU A 126 23.08 0.29 11.03
N VAL A 127 23.13 0.68 9.76
CA VAL A 127 22.96 -0.26 8.64
C VAL A 127 24.20 -0.29 7.77
N GLU A 128 24.59 -1.47 7.37
CA GLU A 128 25.54 -1.63 6.27
C GLU A 128 24.74 -1.54 4.96
N GLY A 129 25.23 -0.71 4.02
CA GLY A 129 24.61 -0.62 2.68
C GLY A 129 24.63 -1.99 2.00
N THR A 130 23.56 -2.29 1.30
CA THR A 130 23.40 -3.51 0.50
C THR A 130 23.39 -3.18 -0.99
N VAL A 131 23.22 -4.18 -1.83
CA VAL A 131 22.91 -4.02 -3.25
C VAL A 131 21.49 -4.55 -3.43
N TYR A 132 20.53 -3.64 -3.62
CA TYR A 132 19.17 -4.03 -3.95
C TYR A 132 19.05 -4.26 -5.45
N GLU A 133 18.75 -5.48 -5.86
CA GLU A 133 18.57 -5.84 -7.25
C GLU A 133 17.08 -5.94 -7.61
N ILE A 134 16.61 -5.05 -8.50
CA ILE A 134 15.25 -5.12 -9.05
C ILE A 134 15.17 -6.29 -10.03
N THR A 135 14.18 -7.15 -9.82
CA THR A 135 13.79 -8.21 -10.76
C THR A 135 12.46 -7.85 -11.43
N GLU A 136 12.25 -8.31 -12.68
CA GLU A 136 10.92 -8.19 -13.28
C GLU A 136 10.02 -9.24 -12.65
N PRO A 137 8.88 -8.87 -12.05
CA PRO A 137 7.95 -9.84 -11.52
C PRO A 137 7.38 -10.70 -12.66
N ALA A 138 7.18 -11.98 -12.41
CA ALA A 138 6.62 -12.90 -13.40
C ALA A 138 5.19 -12.51 -13.80
N GLU A 139 4.45 -11.96 -12.85
CA GLU A 139 3.09 -11.42 -13.01
C GLU A 139 3.03 -10.07 -12.31
N THR A 140 2.28 -9.14 -12.87
CA THR A 140 2.07 -7.81 -12.27
C THR A 140 0.58 -7.54 -12.11
N PRO A 141 0.16 -6.98 -10.97
CA PRO A 141 -1.22 -6.53 -10.81
C PRO A 141 -1.51 -5.23 -11.58
N LEU A 142 -0.49 -4.59 -12.16
CA LEU A 142 -0.67 -3.33 -12.89
C LEU A 142 -1.55 -3.53 -14.12
N VAL A 143 -2.52 -2.63 -14.27
CA VAL A 143 -3.34 -2.49 -15.47
C VAL A 143 -3.22 -1.07 -15.99
N ASP A 144 -3.31 -0.94 -17.32
CA ASP A 144 -3.30 0.33 -18.03
C ASP A 144 -4.73 0.87 -18.27
N PHE A 145 -4.80 2.05 -18.86
CA PHE A 145 -6.06 2.71 -19.20
C PHE A 145 -6.95 1.82 -20.06
N GLU A 146 -6.41 1.18 -21.10
CA GLU A 146 -7.13 0.35 -22.04
C GLU A 146 -7.75 -0.89 -21.36
N ALA A 147 -7.04 -1.47 -20.39
CA ALA A 147 -7.55 -2.59 -19.60
C ALA A 147 -8.69 -2.16 -18.67
N VAL A 148 -8.59 -0.94 -18.07
CA VAL A 148 -9.68 -0.38 -17.25
C VAL A 148 -10.89 -0.02 -18.11
N GLU A 149 -10.68 0.60 -19.28
CA GLU A 149 -11.77 0.89 -20.24
C GLU A 149 -12.52 -0.40 -20.63
N ALA A 150 -11.81 -1.48 -20.91
CA ALA A 150 -12.43 -2.77 -21.22
C ALA A 150 -13.17 -3.38 -20.02
N ALA A 151 -12.71 -3.11 -18.79
CA ALA A 151 -13.33 -3.60 -17.57
C ALA A 151 -14.69 -2.95 -17.26
N LEU A 152 -14.95 -1.75 -17.79
CA LEU A 152 -16.27 -1.07 -17.64
C LEU A 152 -17.44 -1.89 -18.22
N ASP A 153 -17.18 -2.68 -19.25
CA ASP A 153 -18.19 -3.50 -19.94
C ASP A 153 -18.20 -4.96 -19.45
N ASP A 154 -17.33 -5.32 -18.50
CA ASP A 154 -17.21 -6.68 -17.99
C ASP A 154 -18.03 -6.89 -16.70
N SER A 155 -19.10 -7.68 -16.77
CA SER A 155 -19.97 -7.97 -15.63
C SER A 155 -19.32 -8.80 -14.53
N GLU A 156 -18.21 -9.49 -14.79
CA GLU A 156 -17.47 -10.30 -13.82
C GLU A 156 -16.42 -9.47 -13.06
N THR A 157 -16.16 -8.23 -13.52
CA THR A 157 -15.24 -7.29 -12.88
C THR A 157 -16.00 -6.30 -11.98
N VAL A 158 -15.41 -6.00 -10.81
CA VAL A 158 -15.82 -4.88 -9.94
C VAL A 158 -14.76 -3.80 -9.99
N ILE A 159 -15.12 -2.59 -10.40
CA ILE A 159 -14.25 -1.43 -10.35
C ILE A 159 -14.50 -0.70 -9.03
N VAL A 160 -13.47 -0.52 -8.24
CA VAL A 160 -13.55 0.03 -6.88
C VAL A 160 -12.81 1.34 -6.78
N ASP A 161 -13.55 2.39 -6.41
CA ASP A 161 -13.00 3.69 -6.01
C ASP A 161 -12.73 3.69 -4.52
N THR A 162 -11.45 3.85 -4.15
CA THR A 162 -11.03 3.83 -2.74
C THR A 162 -10.93 5.21 -2.11
N ARG A 163 -11.48 6.24 -2.76
CA ARG A 163 -11.56 7.61 -2.24
C ARG A 163 -12.69 7.77 -1.24
N ASP A 164 -12.72 8.92 -0.57
CA ASP A 164 -13.85 9.22 0.30
C ASP A 164 -15.15 9.47 -0.51
N PRO A 165 -16.34 9.32 0.13
CA PRO A 165 -17.60 9.43 -0.58
C PRO A 165 -17.82 10.79 -1.27
N ALA A 166 -17.32 11.90 -0.69
CA ALA A 166 -17.49 13.21 -1.30
C ALA A 166 -16.68 13.36 -2.60
N GLU A 167 -15.45 12.81 -2.64
CA GLU A 167 -14.66 12.75 -3.88
C GLU A 167 -15.31 11.85 -4.94
N TYR A 168 -15.94 10.74 -4.51
CA TYR A 168 -16.65 9.84 -5.41
C TYR A 168 -17.89 10.53 -6.02
N GLU A 169 -18.71 11.22 -5.20
CA GLU A 169 -19.89 11.95 -5.64
C GLU A 169 -19.55 13.09 -6.65
N GLU A 170 -18.38 13.74 -6.49
CA GLU A 170 -17.90 14.78 -7.41
C GLU A 170 -17.53 14.23 -8.79
N GLY A 171 -17.20 12.95 -8.89
CA GLY A 171 -16.90 12.31 -10.17
C GLY A 171 -16.14 11.00 -10.01
N HIS A 172 -16.62 9.96 -10.69
CA HIS A 172 -16.04 8.62 -10.63
C HIS A 172 -16.15 7.88 -11.98
N LEU A 173 -15.45 6.76 -12.14
CA LEU A 173 -15.53 5.90 -13.32
C LEU A 173 -16.93 5.29 -13.42
N PRO A 174 -17.55 5.23 -14.63
CA PRO A 174 -18.89 4.65 -14.81
C PRO A 174 -18.99 3.23 -14.24
N GLY A 175 -20.00 2.99 -13.40
CA GLY A 175 -20.24 1.68 -12.78
C GLY A 175 -19.29 1.29 -11.67
N ALA A 176 -18.35 2.15 -11.29
CA ALA A 176 -17.51 1.92 -10.12
C ALA A 176 -18.34 1.92 -8.82
N VAL A 177 -17.90 1.15 -7.84
CA VAL A 177 -18.44 1.19 -6.48
C VAL A 177 -17.50 1.98 -5.57
N ASN A 178 -18.04 2.75 -4.65
CA ASN A 178 -17.23 3.42 -3.63
C ASN A 178 -16.95 2.45 -2.47
N LEU A 179 -15.69 2.35 -2.10
CA LEU A 179 -15.23 1.69 -0.89
C LEU A 179 -14.07 2.52 -0.33
N ASP A 180 -14.39 3.51 0.50
CA ASP A 180 -13.34 4.31 1.15
C ASP A 180 -12.39 3.38 1.91
N TRP A 181 -11.10 3.44 1.61
CA TRP A 181 -10.08 2.61 2.27
C TRP A 181 -10.15 2.67 3.80
N ARG A 182 -10.64 3.78 4.37
CA ARG A 182 -10.83 3.96 5.82
C ARG A 182 -11.92 3.07 6.40
N GLU A 183 -12.85 2.57 5.60
CA GLU A 183 -13.85 1.61 6.06
C GLU A 183 -13.24 0.28 6.48
N LEU A 184 -12.03 -0.03 6.03
CA LEU A 184 -11.31 -1.26 6.34
C LEU A 184 -10.49 -1.17 7.63
N VAL A 185 -10.35 0.02 8.23
CA VAL A 185 -9.56 0.24 9.44
C VAL A 185 -10.43 0.50 10.66
N ASP A 186 -9.90 0.17 11.82
CA ASP A 186 -10.49 0.44 13.12
C ASP A 186 -9.75 1.61 13.78
N ASP A 187 -10.45 2.72 14.03
CA ASP A 187 -9.86 3.95 14.58
C ASP A 187 -9.34 3.79 16.01
N GLU A 188 -9.87 2.82 16.79
CA GLU A 188 -9.46 2.61 18.17
C GLU A 188 -8.15 1.83 18.24
N THR A 189 -8.07 0.72 17.52
CA THR A 189 -6.86 -0.11 17.44
C THR A 189 -5.82 0.47 16.48
N ARG A 190 -6.26 1.29 15.52
CA ARG A 190 -5.50 1.87 14.39
C ARG A 190 -5.04 0.83 13.35
N GLY A 191 -5.46 -0.42 13.51
CA GLY A 191 -5.21 -1.53 12.60
C GLY A 191 -6.41 -1.85 11.72
N LEU A 192 -6.42 -3.04 11.15
CA LEU A 192 -7.54 -3.53 10.38
C LEU A 192 -8.71 -3.90 11.27
N LYS A 193 -9.92 -3.76 10.76
CA LYS A 193 -11.11 -4.32 11.38
C LYS A 193 -11.03 -5.85 11.45
N PRO A 194 -11.80 -6.48 12.36
CA PRO A 194 -11.91 -7.94 12.43
C PRO A 194 -12.33 -8.54 11.08
N ARG A 195 -11.83 -9.73 10.78
CA ARG A 195 -12.04 -10.41 9.50
C ARG A 195 -13.51 -10.50 9.08
N ASP A 196 -14.41 -10.81 9.99
CA ASP A 196 -15.85 -10.93 9.74
C ASP A 196 -16.51 -9.58 9.39
N GLU A 197 -16.00 -8.48 9.94
CA GLU A 197 -16.43 -7.13 9.56
C GLU A 197 -15.90 -6.74 8.18
N LEU A 198 -14.62 -7.03 7.90
CA LEU A 198 -14.04 -6.80 6.57
C LEU A 198 -14.80 -7.57 5.49
N ASP A 199 -15.05 -8.86 5.71
CA ASP A 199 -15.80 -9.70 4.78
C ASP A 199 -17.21 -9.11 4.51
N SER A 200 -17.89 -8.61 5.56
CA SER A 200 -19.21 -7.98 5.44
C SER A 200 -19.18 -6.67 4.66
N ILE A 201 -18.18 -5.83 4.88
CA ILE A 201 -18.00 -4.55 4.17
C ILE A 201 -17.72 -4.80 2.69
N LEU A 202 -16.81 -5.73 2.39
CA LEU A 202 -16.44 -6.09 1.01
C LEU A 202 -17.63 -6.70 0.26
N GLU A 203 -18.36 -7.62 0.88
CA GLU A 203 -19.55 -8.23 0.28
C GLU A 203 -20.64 -7.18 0.00
N ALA A 204 -20.85 -6.22 0.92
CA ALA A 204 -21.82 -5.13 0.71
C ALA A 204 -21.45 -4.23 -0.47
N ALA A 205 -20.15 -4.03 -0.74
CA ALA A 205 -19.65 -3.33 -1.93
C ALA A 205 -19.62 -4.21 -3.20
N GLY A 206 -20.03 -5.48 -3.12
CA GLY A 206 -19.98 -6.43 -4.23
C GLY A 206 -18.57 -6.92 -4.58
N VAL A 207 -17.62 -6.72 -3.67
CA VAL A 207 -16.23 -7.19 -3.77
C VAL A 207 -16.16 -8.57 -3.15
N THR A 208 -16.09 -9.60 -3.99
CA THR A 208 -16.10 -11.02 -3.56
C THR A 208 -14.92 -11.78 -4.17
N PRO A 209 -14.40 -12.85 -3.52
CA PRO A 209 -13.20 -13.55 -3.97
C PRO A 209 -13.32 -14.23 -5.34
N ASP A 210 -14.54 -14.43 -5.84
CA ASP A 210 -14.84 -15.06 -7.15
C ASP A 210 -14.90 -14.04 -8.30
N ARG A 211 -14.75 -12.74 -8.03
CA ARG A 211 -14.76 -11.66 -9.01
C ARG A 211 -13.40 -11.03 -9.16
N ARG A 212 -13.10 -10.58 -10.38
CA ARG A 212 -11.97 -9.69 -10.60
C ARG A 212 -12.24 -8.32 -9.97
N VAL A 213 -11.25 -7.75 -9.29
CA VAL A 213 -11.32 -6.43 -8.66
C VAL A 213 -10.33 -5.50 -9.33
N VAL A 214 -10.78 -4.35 -9.82
CA VAL A 214 -9.92 -3.28 -10.34
C VAL A 214 -9.97 -2.10 -9.40
N LEU A 215 -8.83 -1.76 -8.79
CA LEU A 215 -8.71 -0.67 -7.81
C LEU A 215 -8.22 0.61 -8.46
N TYR A 216 -8.87 1.74 -8.15
CA TYR A 216 -8.34 3.08 -8.46
C TYR A 216 -8.61 4.08 -7.33
N CYS A 217 -7.89 5.20 -7.34
CA CYS A 217 -8.15 6.36 -6.50
C CYS A 217 -7.79 7.65 -7.27
N ASN A 218 -7.01 8.59 -6.70
CA ASN A 218 -6.46 9.71 -7.47
C ASN A 218 -5.04 9.41 -7.99
N THR A 219 -4.17 8.87 -7.13
CA THR A 219 -2.71 8.72 -7.36
C THR A 219 -2.11 7.49 -6.69
N ALA A 220 -2.74 6.34 -6.77
CA ALA A 220 -2.23 5.02 -6.36
C ALA A 220 -1.97 4.78 -4.85
N ARG A 221 -2.00 5.78 -3.96
CA ARG A 221 -1.71 5.60 -2.54
C ARG A 221 -2.80 4.81 -1.80
N ARG A 222 -4.07 5.23 -1.93
CA ARG A 222 -5.21 4.61 -1.22
C ARG A 222 -5.47 3.20 -1.73
N ILE A 223 -5.36 2.99 -3.04
CA ILE A 223 -5.49 1.65 -3.62
C ILE A 223 -4.42 0.68 -3.11
N SER A 224 -3.23 1.17 -2.74
CA SER A 224 -2.19 0.31 -2.18
C SER A 224 -2.63 -0.31 -0.85
N HIS A 225 -3.29 0.45 0.02
CA HIS A 225 -3.84 -0.08 1.26
C HIS A 225 -4.90 -1.16 0.99
N THR A 226 -5.91 -0.84 0.17
CA THR A 226 -6.97 -1.79 -0.18
C THR A 226 -6.41 -3.04 -0.87
N TYR A 227 -5.40 -2.89 -1.75
CA TYR A 227 -4.71 -4.01 -2.39
C TYR A 227 -4.05 -4.94 -1.36
N VAL A 228 -3.33 -4.39 -0.38
CA VAL A 228 -2.70 -5.18 0.70
C VAL A 228 -3.75 -5.90 1.53
N VAL A 229 -4.85 -5.23 1.89
CA VAL A 229 -5.95 -5.85 2.64
C VAL A 229 -6.58 -6.99 1.86
N LEU A 230 -6.94 -6.79 0.59
CA LEU A 230 -7.51 -7.86 -0.25
C LEU A 230 -6.52 -9.03 -0.42
N SER A 231 -5.23 -8.74 -0.64
CA SER A 231 -4.17 -9.75 -0.69
C SER A 231 -4.12 -10.58 0.60
N HIS A 232 -4.08 -9.92 1.77
CA HIS A 232 -4.10 -10.58 3.09
C HIS A 232 -5.36 -11.44 3.31
N LEU A 233 -6.50 -11.00 2.78
CA LEU A 233 -7.77 -11.74 2.86
C LEU A 233 -7.86 -12.92 1.87
N GLY A 234 -6.90 -13.05 0.94
CA GLY A 234 -6.80 -14.16 0.00
C GLY A 234 -7.54 -13.94 -1.31
N TYR A 235 -7.68 -12.69 -1.75
CA TYR A 235 -8.18 -12.36 -3.08
C TYR A 235 -7.07 -12.53 -4.11
N ASP A 236 -7.27 -13.37 -5.12
CA ASP A 236 -6.23 -13.72 -6.10
C ASP A 236 -6.23 -12.83 -7.35
N ASP A 237 -7.39 -12.26 -7.75
CA ASP A 237 -7.53 -11.46 -8.97
C ASP A 237 -7.84 -9.99 -8.64
N VAL A 238 -6.80 -9.29 -8.16
CA VAL A 238 -6.85 -7.86 -7.83
C VAL A 238 -5.93 -7.09 -8.74
N ALA A 239 -6.49 -6.23 -9.57
CA ALA A 239 -5.79 -5.34 -10.48
C ALA A 239 -5.61 -3.94 -9.87
N PHE A 240 -4.49 -3.31 -10.19
CA PHE A 240 -4.02 -2.05 -9.65
C PHE A 240 -3.83 -1.02 -10.77
N TYR A 241 -4.73 -0.04 -10.86
CA TYR A 241 -4.63 1.03 -11.83
C TYR A 241 -3.80 2.20 -11.27
N GLU A 242 -2.49 2.21 -11.60
CA GLU A 242 -1.51 3.18 -11.07
C GLU A 242 -1.91 4.63 -11.39
N GLY A 243 -2.27 4.92 -12.64
CA GLY A 243 -2.64 6.26 -13.09
C GLY A 243 -3.93 6.79 -12.48
N SER A 244 -4.80 5.90 -12.04
CA SER A 244 -6.04 6.22 -11.33
C SER A 244 -6.89 7.30 -12.04
N LEU A 245 -7.69 8.07 -11.30
CA LEU A 245 -8.55 9.10 -11.88
C LEU A 245 -7.75 10.20 -12.59
N THR A 246 -6.55 10.53 -12.10
CA THR A 246 -5.71 11.57 -12.71
C THR A 246 -5.32 11.23 -14.15
N GLU A 247 -4.89 10.00 -14.43
CA GLU A 247 -4.62 9.56 -15.80
C GLU A 247 -5.91 9.40 -16.60
N TRP A 248 -6.96 8.85 -15.98
CA TRP A 248 -8.24 8.62 -16.62
C TRP A 248 -8.81 9.91 -17.22
N GLU A 249 -8.86 10.99 -16.43
CA GLU A 249 -9.31 12.32 -16.89
C GLU A 249 -8.36 12.93 -17.94
N ALA A 250 -7.05 12.78 -17.77
CA ALA A 250 -6.06 13.29 -18.72
C ALA A 250 -6.14 12.62 -20.11
N ARG A 251 -6.74 11.41 -20.17
CA ARG A 251 -6.98 10.65 -21.40
C ARG A 251 -8.43 10.75 -21.89
N ASP A 252 -9.19 11.74 -21.40
CA ASP A 252 -10.61 11.98 -21.75
C ASP A 252 -11.52 10.77 -21.43
N GLY A 253 -11.20 9.96 -20.42
CA GLY A 253 -12.05 8.88 -19.93
C GLY A 253 -13.38 9.41 -19.37
N ALA A 254 -14.46 8.67 -19.57
CA ALA A 254 -15.78 9.08 -19.11
C ALA A 254 -15.84 9.15 -17.58
N VAL A 255 -16.39 10.21 -17.02
CA VAL A 255 -16.65 10.41 -15.58
C VAL A 255 -18.15 10.66 -15.39
N VAL A 256 -18.72 10.09 -14.34
CA VAL A 256 -20.11 10.29 -13.93
C VAL A 256 -20.16 10.91 -12.54
N GLU A 257 -21.21 11.66 -12.25
CA GLU A 257 -21.50 12.30 -10.95
C GLU A 257 -22.75 11.65 -10.36
N ASP A 258 -22.84 11.49 -9.03
CA ASP A 258 -24.02 11.00 -8.32
C ASP A 258 -24.92 12.15 -7.81
#